data_20238ecacd26eb690ce34b6e8609c85f
#
_entry.id   20238ecacd26eb690ce34b6e8609c85f
#
_cell.length_a   1.000
_cell.length_b   1.000
_cell.length_c   1.000
_cell.angle_alpha   90.00
_cell.angle_beta   90.00
_cell.angle_gamma   90.00
#
_symmetry.space_group_name_H-M   'P 1'
#
loop_
_entity.id
_entity.type
_entity.pdbx_description
1 polymer ?
#
loop_
_entity_poly.entity_id
_entity_poly.type
_entity_poly.pdbx_seq_one_letter_code
_entity_poly.pdbx_strand_id
1 'polypeptide(L)'
;RRESVQVVERIIAGDIYPGRDAPILAGKANGVYCRWQHWGFPGFQRKQLIFNARCESVLEKPLFRDSVLHRRIVVPAAWFYEWNPQKEKNTFRRKNTPVLFMAGASRQYEDGAHFVILTTGANASMKPVHDRMPLILEREEIGEWMLDDTKTEDILRKVPCLLERQSDY
;
A
#
# COMPACT_ATOMS: atom_id res chain seq x y z
N ARG A 1 -8.80 -17.36 -15.25
CA ARG A 1 -9.33 -16.24 -16.06
C ARG A 1 -10.63 -15.65 -15.49
N ARG A 2 -11.56 -16.45 -14.90
CA ARG A 2 -12.81 -15.93 -14.30
C ARG A 2 -12.58 -15.21 -12.97
N GLU A 3 -11.66 -15.68 -12.13
CA GLU A 3 -11.32 -15.02 -10.86
C GLU A 3 -10.67 -13.65 -11.06
N SER A 4 -9.83 -13.51 -12.08
CA SER A 4 -9.17 -12.23 -12.41
C SER A 4 -10.18 -11.15 -12.82
N VAL A 5 -11.23 -11.50 -13.55
CA VAL A 5 -12.27 -10.57 -13.99
C VAL A 5 -13.15 -10.11 -12.82
N GLN A 6 -13.53 -11.05 -11.92
CA GLN A 6 -14.31 -10.69 -10.73
C GLN A 6 -13.53 -9.80 -9.74
N VAL A 7 -12.22 -9.98 -9.66
CA VAL A 7 -11.36 -9.13 -8.83
C VAL A 7 -11.28 -7.72 -9.40
N VAL A 8 -11.13 -7.57 -10.72
CA VAL A 8 -11.11 -6.27 -11.39
C VAL A 8 -12.44 -5.53 -11.21
N GLU A 9 -13.56 -6.21 -11.32
CA GLU A 9 -14.89 -5.62 -11.08
C GLU A 9 -15.08 -5.15 -9.63
N ARG A 10 -14.53 -5.89 -8.65
CA ARG A 10 -14.56 -5.48 -7.23
C ARG A 10 -13.60 -4.35 -6.90
N ILE A 11 -12.45 -4.25 -7.57
CA ILE A 11 -11.51 -3.12 -7.40
C ILE A 11 -12.17 -1.81 -7.84
N ILE A 12 -13.06 -1.84 -8.83
CA ILE A 12 -13.76 -0.67 -9.37
C ILE A 12 -14.95 -0.26 -8.47
N ALA A 13 -15.41 -1.11 -7.55
CA ALA A 13 -16.73 -1.02 -6.93
C ALA A 13 -16.84 -0.13 -5.68
N GLY A 14 -15.82 0.63 -5.29
CA GLY A 14 -15.95 1.60 -4.20
C GLY A 14 -14.72 1.79 -3.33
N ASP A 15 -14.90 2.59 -2.29
CA ASP A 15 -13.84 2.95 -1.37
C ASP A 15 -13.55 1.82 -0.39
N ILE A 16 -12.27 1.60 -0.12
CA ILE A 16 -11.81 0.64 0.88
C ILE A 16 -11.12 1.40 2.00
N TYR A 17 -11.55 1.15 3.22
CA TYR A 17 -11.01 1.75 4.43
C TYR A 17 -10.19 0.74 5.23
N PRO A 18 -9.24 1.20 6.06
CA PRO A 18 -8.57 0.32 7.02
C PRO A 18 -9.57 -0.49 7.85
N GLY A 19 -9.26 -1.75 8.10
CA GLY A 19 -10.16 -2.69 8.76
C GLY A 19 -11.10 -3.44 7.83
N ARG A 20 -10.95 -3.25 6.51
CA ARG A 20 -11.69 -3.99 5.47
C ARG A 20 -10.74 -4.88 4.67
N ASP A 21 -11.31 -5.85 4.00
CA ASP A 21 -10.55 -6.67 3.04
C ASP A 21 -10.33 -5.90 1.74
N ALA A 22 -9.15 -6.07 1.18
CA ALA A 22 -8.76 -5.44 -0.06
C ALA A 22 -8.00 -6.43 -0.96
N PRO A 23 -8.07 -6.27 -2.28
CA PRO A 23 -7.25 -7.05 -3.19
C PRO A 23 -5.79 -6.57 -3.13
N ILE A 24 -4.88 -7.52 -3.04
CA ILE A 24 -3.43 -7.28 -3.07
C ILE A 24 -2.78 -8.16 -4.13
N LEU A 25 -1.62 -7.75 -4.60
CA LEU A 25 -0.76 -8.56 -5.43
C LEU A 25 0.33 -9.20 -4.57
N ALA A 26 0.51 -10.50 -4.71
CA ALA A 26 1.58 -11.26 -4.08
C ALA A 26 2.37 -12.03 -5.12
N GLY A 27 3.66 -12.23 -4.86
CA GLY A 27 4.56 -12.95 -5.75
C GLY A 27 4.93 -14.32 -5.21
N LYS A 28 5.11 -15.26 -6.13
CA LYS A 28 5.80 -16.54 -5.92
C LYS A 28 6.76 -16.78 -7.07
N ALA A 29 7.61 -17.81 -6.94
CA ALA A 29 8.56 -18.20 -7.97
C ALA A 29 7.95 -18.31 -9.39
N ASN A 30 6.65 -18.61 -9.49
CA ASN A 30 5.93 -18.85 -10.74
C ASN A 30 5.10 -17.64 -11.24
N GLY A 31 5.19 -16.46 -10.59
CA GLY A 31 4.48 -15.26 -11.05
C GLY A 31 3.80 -14.46 -9.95
N VAL A 32 2.97 -13.55 -10.38
CA VAL A 32 2.20 -12.63 -9.52
C VAL A 32 0.73 -13.03 -9.57
N TYR A 33 0.07 -13.06 -8.41
CA TYR A 33 -1.35 -13.34 -8.31
C TYR A 33 -2.05 -12.39 -7.36
N CYS A 34 -3.34 -12.23 -7.55
CA CYS A 34 -4.20 -11.41 -6.73
C CYS A 34 -4.80 -12.23 -5.60
N ARG A 35 -4.81 -11.66 -4.40
CA ARG A 35 -5.45 -12.23 -3.20
C ARG A 35 -6.19 -11.16 -2.44
N TRP A 36 -7.14 -11.56 -1.63
CA TRP A 36 -7.81 -10.70 -0.66
C TRP A 36 -7.14 -10.85 0.70
N GLN A 37 -6.78 -9.72 1.30
CA GLN A 37 -6.23 -9.68 2.66
C GLN A 37 -6.88 -8.55 3.45
N HIS A 38 -6.86 -8.67 4.76
CA HIS A 38 -7.38 -7.66 5.67
C HIS A 38 -6.39 -6.50 5.82
N TRP A 39 -6.84 -5.27 5.59
CA TRP A 39 -6.00 -4.09 5.71
C TRP A 39 -5.89 -3.65 7.16
N GLY A 40 -4.79 -3.96 7.77
CA GLY A 40 -4.41 -3.58 9.12
C GLY A 40 -3.98 -4.75 9.99
N PHE A 41 -2.89 -4.55 10.72
CA PHE A 41 -2.44 -5.47 11.76
C PHE A 41 -3.18 -5.17 13.05
N PRO A 42 -3.59 -6.18 13.85
CA PRO A 42 -4.08 -5.93 15.19
C PRO A 42 -3.02 -5.25 16.04
N GLY A 43 -3.38 -4.19 16.73
CA GLY A 43 -2.49 -3.47 17.64
C GLY A 43 -2.46 -4.10 19.03
N PHE A 44 -1.65 -3.52 19.91
CA PHE A 44 -1.49 -3.98 21.29
C PHE A 44 -2.71 -3.69 22.17
N GLN A 45 -3.47 -2.66 21.84
CA GLN A 45 -4.71 -2.32 22.54
C GLN A 45 -5.91 -2.91 21.81
N ARG A 46 -6.97 -3.21 22.58
CA ARG A 46 -8.22 -3.71 22.01
C ARG A 46 -8.77 -2.74 20.96
N LYS A 47 -9.13 -3.26 19.80
CA LYS A 47 -9.63 -2.52 18.63
C LYS A 47 -8.62 -1.56 17.98
N GLN A 48 -7.37 -1.53 18.42
CA GLN A 48 -6.34 -0.78 17.73
C GLN A 48 -6.01 -1.45 16.39
N LEU A 49 -5.90 -0.65 15.34
CA LEU A 49 -5.53 -1.10 14.02
C LEU A 49 -4.28 -0.38 13.55
N ILE A 50 -3.27 -1.14 13.16
CA ILE A 50 -2.02 -0.63 12.59
C ILE A 50 -2.08 -0.90 11.10
N PHE A 51 -2.33 0.13 10.28
CA PHE A 51 -2.60 -0.03 8.85
C PHE A 51 -1.52 0.59 7.94
N ASN A 52 -0.60 1.39 8.51
CA ASN A 52 0.56 1.93 7.82
C ASN A 52 1.85 1.58 8.56
N ALA A 53 2.95 1.52 7.83
CA ALA A 53 4.29 1.34 8.38
C ALA A 53 5.28 2.27 7.69
N ARG A 54 6.15 2.92 8.45
CA ARG A 54 7.12 3.89 7.92
C ARG A 54 8.31 3.20 7.29
N CYS A 55 8.62 3.52 6.04
CA CYS A 55 9.77 2.99 5.31
C CYS A 55 11.09 3.18 6.08
N GLU A 56 11.25 4.28 6.77
CA GLU A 56 12.48 4.66 7.48
C GLU A 56 12.82 3.74 8.64
N SER A 57 11.83 3.04 9.20
CA SER A 57 12.02 2.24 10.42
C SER A 57 11.51 0.81 10.35
N VAL A 58 10.92 0.37 9.24
CA VAL A 58 10.29 -0.97 9.15
C VAL A 58 11.26 -2.11 9.39
N LEU A 59 12.52 -1.98 8.97
CA LEU A 59 13.53 -3.02 9.15
C LEU A 59 14.07 -3.09 10.60
N GLU A 60 13.82 -2.08 11.39
CA GLU A 60 14.25 -2.01 12.80
C GLU A 60 13.11 -2.39 13.77
N LYS A 61 11.87 -2.44 13.31
CA LYS A 61 10.71 -2.73 14.15
C LYS A 61 10.31 -4.20 14.07
N PRO A 62 10.28 -4.93 15.21
CA PRO A 62 9.93 -6.34 15.22
C PRO A 62 8.56 -6.65 14.58
N LEU A 63 7.59 -5.74 14.72
CA LEU A 63 6.26 -5.92 14.13
C LEU A 63 6.28 -6.02 12.60
N PHE A 64 7.19 -5.31 11.94
CA PHE A 64 7.21 -5.19 10.47
C PHE A 64 8.38 -5.87 9.79
N ARG A 65 9.52 -6.03 10.47
CA ARG A 65 10.77 -6.49 9.87
C ARG A 65 10.61 -7.78 9.08
N ASP A 66 10.06 -8.80 9.69
CA ASP A 66 9.92 -10.11 9.05
C ASP A 66 8.99 -10.06 7.84
N SER A 67 7.89 -9.30 7.93
CA SER A 67 6.96 -9.09 6.82
C SER A 67 7.63 -8.39 5.63
N VAL A 68 8.42 -7.36 5.88
CA VAL A 68 9.14 -6.63 4.82
C VAL A 68 10.25 -7.48 4.19
N LEU A 69 10.90 -8.34 4.96
CA LEU A 69 11.94 -9.24 4.44
C LEU A 69 11.39 -10.40 3.62
N HIS A 70 10.20 -10.93 3.96
CA HIS A 70 9.73 -12.21 3.41
C HIS A 70 8.35 -12.19 2.77
N ARG A 71 7.53 -11.16 3.00
CA ARG A 71 6.14 -11.13 2.56
C ARG A 71 5.75 -9.74 2.05
N ARG A 72 6.51 -9.25 1.10
CA ARG A 72 6.23 -7.99 0.41
C ARG A 72 5.10 -8.19 -0.58
N ILE A 73 4.14 -7.28 -0.55
CA ILE A 73 2.96 -7.29 -1.42
C ILE A 73 2.79 -5.91 -2.06
N VAL A 74 1.91 -5.83 -3.04
CA VAL A 74 1.56 -4.58 -3.71
C VAL A 74 0.05 -4.37 -3.64
N VAL A 75 -0.36 -3.16 -3.33
CA VAL A 75 -1.77 -2.77 -3.24
C VAL A 75 -2.13 -1.91 -4.44
N PRO A 76 -2.94 -2.42 -5.39
CA PRO A 76 -3.43 -1.61 -6.51
C PRO A 76 -4.58 -0.73 -6.06
N ALA A 77 -4.64 0.51 -6.56
CA ALA A 77 -5.75 1.43 -6.33
C ALA A 77 -5.88 2.40 -7.51
N ALA A 78 -7.09 2.86 -7.79
CA ALA A 78 -7.31 3.91 -8.78
C ALA A 78 -6.91 5.28 -8.22
N TRP A 79 -7.17 5.51 -6.96
CA TRP A 79 -6.80 6.71 -6.21
C TRP A 79 -6.74 6.38 -4.71
N PHE A 80 -6.22 7.34 -3.91
CA PHE A 80 -6.32 7.29 -2.47
C PHE A 80 -6.71 8.65 -1.90
N TYR A 81 -7.20 8.66 -0.68
CA TYR A 81 -7.61 9.85 0.02
C TYR A 81 -6.61 10.24 1.10
N GLU A 82 -6.46 11.54 1.30
CA GLU A 82 -5.75 12.08 2.45
C GLU A 82 -6.45 13.35 2.93
N TRP A 83 -6.45 13.55 4.22
CA TRP A 83 -7.07 14.71 4.85
C TRP A 83 -6.00 15.69 5.30
N ASN A 84 -6.23 16.98 5.02
CA ASN A 84 -5.36 18.04 5.51
C ASN A 84 -5.57 18.30 7.03
N PRO A 85 -4.77 19.18 7.66
CA PRO A 85 -4.95 19.52 9.09
C PRO A 85 -6.34 20.07 9.44
N GLN A 86 -7.05 20.65 8.48
CA GLN A 86 -8.41 21.16 8.62
C GLN A 86 -9.47 20.06 8.44
N LYS A 87 -9.05 18.80 8.26
CA LYS A 87 -9.90 17.63 8.01
C LYS A 87 -10.68 17.69 6.69
N GLU A 88 -10.16 18.41 5.73
CA GLU A 88 -10.70 18.50 4.38
C GLU A 88 -10.10 17.37 3.51
N LYS A 89 -10.96 16.67 2.79
CA LYS A 89 -10.60 15.49 2.00
C LYS A 89 -9.99 15.89 0.66
N ASN A 90 -8.89 15.24 0.31
CA ASN A 90 -8.24 15.35 -0.99
C ASN A 90 -8.09 13.96 -1.62
N THR A 91 -8.32 13.90 -2.93
CA THR A 91 -8.16 12.69 -3.72
C THR A 91 -6.86 12.79 -4.52
N PHE A 92 -6.03 11.76 -4.42
CA PHE A 92 -4.77 11.68 -5.14
C PHE A 92 -4.80 10.51 -6.12
N ARG A 93 -4.31 10.79 -7.34
CA ARG A 93 -4.20 9.79 -8.39
C ARG A 93 -2.91 9.99 -9.18
N ARG A 94 -2.50 8.97 -9.89
CA ARG A 94 -1.36 9.06 -10.78
C ARG A 94 -1.80 9.65 -12.12
N LYS A 95 -1.00 10.59 -12.63
CA LYS A 95 -1.23 11.20 -13.94
C LYS A 95 -1.06 10.17 -15.07
N ASN A 96 -1.98 10.19 -16.03
CA ASN A 96 -1.94 9.37 -17.25
C ASN A 96 -1.95 7.86 -17.02
N THR A 97 -2.28 7.38 -15.84
CA THR A 97 -2.44 5.96 -15.55
C THR A 97 -3.70 5.71 -14.72
N PRO A 98 -4.51 4.69 -15.06
CA PRO A 98 -5.75 4.43 -14.33
C PRO A 98 -5.53 3.79 -12.96
N VAL A 99 -4.33 3.27 -12.69
CA VAL A 99 -4.01 2.54 -11.46
C VAL A 99 -2.66 3.00 -10.91
N LEU A 100 -2.60 3.20 -9.60
CA LEU A 100 -1.36 3.35 -8.86
C LEU A 100 -1.11 2.08 -8.03
N PHE A 101 0.15 1.81 -7.72
CA PHE A 101 0.57 0.62 -6.99
C PHE A 101 1.34 1.03 -5.75
N MET A 102 0.83 0.64 -4.57
CA MET A 102 1.44 0.96 -3.28
C MET A 102 2.17 -0.25 -2.74
N ALA A 103 3.39 -0.05 -2.25
CA ALA A 103 4.14 -1.10 -1.59
C ALA A 103 3.52 -1.42 -0.23
N GLY A 104 3.44 -2.70 0.09
CA GLY A 104 2.95 -3.19 1.36
C GLY A 104 3.70 -4.42 1.85
N ALA A 105 3.35 -4.88 3.02
CA ALA A 105 3.87 -6.09 3.62
C ALA A 105 2.76 -6.83 4.38
N SER A 106 2.84 -8.14 4.41
CA SER A 106 1.79 -9.02 4.91
C SER A 106 2.27 -9.85 6.10
N ARG A 107 1.33 -10.20 6.96
CA ARG A 107 1.56 -11.10 8.08
C ARG A 107 0.36 -12.02 8.28
N GLN A 108 0.63 -13.29 8.58
CA GLN A 108 -0.40 -14.27 8.90
C GLN A 108 -0.81 -14.18 10.36
N TYR A 109 -2.09 -14.06 10.62
CA TYR A 109 -2.72 -14.14 11.93
C TYR A 109 -3.69 -15.34 11.98
N GLU A 110 -4.25 -15.62 13.13
CA GLU A 110 -5.18 -16.76 13.29
C GLU A 110 -6.41 -16.65 12.36
N ASP A 111 -6.91 -15.46 12.15
CA ASP A 111 -8.08 -15.17 11.31
C ASP A 111 -7.75 -14.97 9.82
N GLY A 112 -6.48 -15.07 9.43
CA GLY A 112 -6.04 -14.92 8.05
C GLY A 112 -4.89 -13.94 7.88
N ALA A 113 -4.58 -13.63 6.62
CA ALA A 113 -3.52 -12.70 6.28
C ALA A 113 -3.98 -11.24 6.39
N HIS A 114 -3.17 -10.43 7.04
CA HIS A 114 -3.33 -8.98 7.16
C HIS A 114 -2.17 -8.27 6.47
N PHE A 115 -2.39 -7.06 6.02
CA PHE A 115 -1.33 -6.25 5.40
C PHE A 115 -1.32 -4.82 5.94
N VAL A 116 -0.16 -4.18 5.79
CA VAL A 116 0.04 -2.75 6.01
C VAL A 116 0.54 -2.12 4.72
N ILE A 117 0.22 -0.83 4.52
CA ILE A 117 0.79 -0.02 3.43
C ILE A 117 2.02 0.70 3.97
N LEU A 118 3.11 0.66 3.21
CA LEU A 118 4.31 1.39 3.54
C LEU A 118 4.17 2.86 3.17
N THR A 119 4.62 3.74 4.05
CA THR A 119 4.60 5.18 3.82
C THR A 119 6.00 5.76 3.87
N THR A 120 6.19 6.86 3.18
CA THR A 120 7.42 7.65 3.15
C THR A 120 7.11 9.14 3.34
N GLY A 121 8.13 9.97 3.45
CA GLY A 121 7.96 11.42 3.50
C GLY A 121 7.27 11.95 2.25
N ALA A 122 6.37 12.92 2.44
CA ALA A 122 5.63 13.51 1.35
C ALA A 122 6.55 14.19 0.33
N ASN A 123 6.32 13.94 -0.97
CA ASN A 123 6.93 14.73 -2.03
C ASN A 123 6.19 16.08 -2.22
N ALA A 124 6.62 16.89 -3.18
CA ALA A 124 6.06 18.20 -3.42
C ALA A 124 4.54 18.19 -3.72
N SER A 125 4.03 17.13 -4.33
CA SER A 125 2.59 17.01 -4.65
C SER A 125 1.73 16.73 -3.42
N MET A 126 2.28 16.06 -2.41
CA MET A 126 1.58 15.69 -1.17
C MET A 126 1.73 16.70 -0.03
N LYS A 127 2.88 17.37 0.06
CA LYS A 127 3.22 18.26 1.18
C LYS A 127 2.15 19.28 1.54
N PRO A 128 1.44 19.90 0.60
CA PRO A 128 0.38 20.85 0.94
C PRO A 128 -0.77 20.24 1.75
N VAL A 129 -0.93 18.91 1.72
CA VAL A 129 -2.04 18.22 2.38
C VAL A 129 -1.57 17.42 3.61
N HIS A 130 -0.47 16.71 3.49
CA HIS A 130 0.01 15.79 4.54
C HIS A 130 1.52 15.59 4.46
N ASP A 131 2.15 15.27 5.59
CA ASP A 131 3.60 15.05 5.67
C ASP A 131 4.05 13.67 5.22
N ARG A 132 3.13 12.74 5.06
CA ARG A 132 3.38 11.36 4.65
C ARG A 132 2.62 11.02 3.39
N MET A 133 3.12 10.03 2.65
CA MET A 133 2.45 9.47 1.48
C MET A 133 2.72 7.98 1.35
N PRO A 134 1.86 7.22 0.65
CA PRO A 134 2.17 5.83 0.33
C PRO A 134 3.44 5.72 -0.51
N LEU A 135 4.19 4.64 -0.31
CA LEU A 135 5.32 4.28 -1.17
C LEU A 135 4.79 3.76 -2.50
N ILE A 136 4.65 4.64 -3.48
CA ILE A 136 4.12 4.32 -4.81
C ILE A 136 5.24 3.79 -5.67
N LEU A 137 4.99 2.65 -6.30
CA LEU A 137 5.92 1.93 -7.15
C LEU A 137 5.70 2.26 -8.62
N GLU A 138 6.80 2.35 -9.38
CA GLU A 138 6.76 2.30 -10.83
C GLU A 138 6.45 0.86 -11.30
N ARG A 139 5.99 0.73 -12.54
CA ARG A 139 5.62 -0.59 -13.08
C ARG A 139 6.76 -1.60 -13.00
N GLU A 140 7.98 -1.16 -13.29
CA GLU A 140 9.19 -1.99 -13.24
C GLU A 140 9.54 -2.44 -11.82
N GLU A 141 9.16 -1.65 -10.83
CA GLU A 141 9.45 -1.92 -9.42
C GLU A 141 8.48 -2.90 -8.77
N ILE A 142 7.34 -3.18 -9.39
CA ILE A 142 6.33 -4.10 -8.82
C ILE A 142 6.90 -5.49 -8.58
N GLY A 143 7.50 -6.08 -9.60
CA GLY A 143 8.17 -7.39 -9.48
C GLY A 143 9.42 -7.34 -8.62
N GLU A 144 10.21 -6.29 -8.73
CA GLU A 144 11.40 -6.08 -7.90
C GLU A 144 11.03 -6.02 -6.42
N TRP A 145 10.01 -5.27 -6.06
CA TRP A 145 9.55 -5.18 -4.68
C TRP A 145 9.12 -6.53 -4.11
N MET A 146 8.30 -7.27 -4.84
CA MET A 146 7.75 -8.53 -4.35
C MET A 146 8.75 -9.69 -4.34
N LEU A 147 9.71 -9.73 -5.27
CA LEU A 147 10.50 -10.93 -5.57
C LEU A 147 12.01 -10.76 -5.42
N ASP A 148 12.53 -9.55 -5.47
CA ASP A 148 13.99 -9.31 -5.46
C ASP A 148 14.42 -8.68 -4.12
N ASP A 149 14.95 -9.52 -3.22
CA ASP A 149 15.42 -9.09 -1.91
C ASP A 149 16.56 -8.06 -1.97
N THR A 150 17.34 -8.04 -3.06
CA THR A 150 18.45 -7.10 -3.23
C THR A 150 17.97 -5.66 -3.50
N LYS A 151 16.72 -5.49 -3.93
CA LYS A 151 16.12 -4.19 -4.24
C LYS A 151 15.31 -3.59 -3.08
N THR A 152 15.06 -4.34 -2.03
CA THR A 152 14.17 -3.94 -0.93
C THR A 152 14.59 -2.61 -0.31
N GLU A 153 15.84 -2.46 0.09
CA GLU A 153 16.31 -1.24 0.76
C GLU A 153 16.32 -0.02 -0.15
N ASP A 154 16.70 -0.17 -1.41
CA ASP A 154 16.69 0.92 -2.38
C ASP A 154 15.26 1.41 -2.63
N ILE A 155 14.30 0.49 -2.76
CA ILE A 155 12.89 0.85 -2.95
C ILE A 155 12.33 1.53 -1.69
N LEU A 156 12.69 1.09 -0.50
CA LEU A 156 12.27 1.74 0.75
C LEU A 156 12.73 3.20 0.87
N ARG A 157 13.82 3.57 0.18
CA ARG A 157 14.41 4.92 0.21
C ARG A 157 13.99 5.79 -0.98
N LYS A 158 13.23 5.27 -1.93
CA LYS A 158 12.85 6.05 -3.11
C LYS A 158 11.92 7.22 -2.76
N VAL A 159 11.96 8.23 -3.59
CA VAL A 159 10.97 9.31 -3.61
C VAL A 159 9.91 8.95 -4.64
N PRO A 160 8.62 8.82 -4.26
CA PRO A 160 7.56 8.50 -5.21
C PRO A 160 7.36 9.58 -6.28
N CYS A 161 6.70 9.19 -7.38
CA CYS A 161 6.30 10.10 -8.45
C CYS A 161 5.36 11.19 -7.94
N LEU A 162 5.32 12.32 -8.64
CA LEU A 162 4.35 13.37 -8.39
C LEU A 162 2.94 12.87 -8.75
N LEU A 163 1.96 13.29 -7.94
CA LEU A 163 0.57 12.90 -8.06
C LEU A 163 -0.30 14.09 -8.47
N GLU A 164 -1.43 13.81 -9.10
CA GLU A 164 -2.50 14.77 -9.30
C GLU A 164 -3.41 14.80 -8.07
N ARG A 165 -3.80 16.00 -7.68
CA ARG A 165 -4.67 16.22 -6.53
C ARG A 165 -5.99 16.85 -6.98
N GLN A 166 -7.07 16.33 -6.42
CA GLN A 166 -8.39 16.93 -6.48
C GLN A 166 -8.89 17.22 -5.07
N SER A 167 -9.22 18.48 -4.81
CA SER A 167 -9.83 18.91 -3.54
C SER A 167 -11.34 18.75 -3.62
N ASP A 168 -11.93 18.27 -2.54
CA ASP A 168 -13.39 18.11 -2.41
C ASP A 168 -14.04 19.32 -1.69
N TYR A 169 -13.37 20.47 -1.70
CA TYR A 169 -13.81 21.71 -1.00
C TYR A 169 -13.43 22.96 -1.81
#